data_3b7a74daf913c66b3f2624e153b27e06
#
_entry.id   3b7a74daf913c66b3f2624e153b27e06
#
_cell.length_a   1.000
_cell.length_b   1.000
_cell.length_c   1.000
_cell.angle_alpha   90.00
_cell.angle_beta   90.00
_cell.angle_gamma   90.00
#
_symmetry.space_group_name_H-M   'P 1'
#
loop_
_entity.id
_entity.type
_entity.pdbx_description
1 polymer ?
#
loop_
_entity_poly.entity_id
_entity_poly.type
_entity_poly.pdbx_seq_one_letter_code
_entity_poly.pdbx_strand_id
1 'polypeptide(L)'
;MKRHYIPVTAGVPGVNESRTAFIRKAIRTALAAQGVDFPCEVDVLVTGDEEMRRLNREARQVDRATDVLSFPAFDLRPGELPGPEDADPGTGLVPLGDMMISMEHVAAQAKEYGHSSRRELGYLVVHSVLHLLGYDHVDEGAMKAQMRGREEDILAELGLSGRTCGRGGDCS
;
A
#
# COMPACT_ATOMS: atom_id res chain seq x y z
N MET A 1 -19.10 15.18 1.74
CA MET A 1 -18.26 14.02 1.47
C MET A 1 -16.98 14.11 2.31
N LYS A 2 -16.77 13.15 3.16
CA LYS A 2 -15.62 13.15 4.05
C LYS A 2 -14.38 12.74 3.27
N ARG A 3 -13.32 13.51 3.39
CA ARG A 3 -12.08 13.28 2.63
C ARG A 3 -11.00 12.65 3.49
N HIS A 4 -10.33 11.67 2.93
CA HIS A 4 -9.11 11.13 3.52
C HIS A 4 -7.96 12.13 3.35
N TYR A 5 -7.08 12.19 4.34
CA TYR A 5 -5.86 12.96 4.28
C TYR A 5 -4.69 12.00 3.98
N ILE A 6 -4.06 12.19 2.83
CA ILE A 6 -3.00 11.29 2.35
C ILE A 6 -1.78 12.13 1.97
N PRO A 7 -0.97 12.54 2.95
CA PRO A 7 0.25 13.27 2.64
C PRO A 7 1.28 12.33 2.01
N VAL A 8 1.83 12.75 0.87
CA VAL A 8 2.86 12.00 0.15
C VAL A 8 4.14 12.83 0.18
N THR A 9 5.15 12.32 0.85
CA THR A 9 6.46 12.94 0.94
C THR A 9 7.42 12.21 0.00
N ALA A 10 8.10 12.96 -0.87
CA ALA A 10 9.07 12.40 -1.80
C ALA A 10 10.48 12.66 -1.29
N GLY A 11 11.19 11.59 -0.92
CA GLY A 11 12.59 11.63 -0.50
C GLY A 11 13.57 11.39 -1.64
N VAL A 12 13.09 11.24 -2.88
CA VAL A 12 13.91 10.99 -4.08
C VAL A 12 13.38 11.81 -5.25
N PRO A 13 14.23 12.15 -6.24
CA PRO A 13 13.77 12.86 -7.43
C PRO A 13 12.90 11.95 -8.31
N GLY A 14 12.11 12.56 -9.20
CA GLY A 14 11.29 11.84 -10.17
C GLY A 14 9.88 11.51 -9.70
N VAL A 15 9.51 11.94 -8.50
CA VAL A 15 8.14 11.80 -8.00
C VAL A 15 7.39 13.09 -8.32
N ASN A 16 6.67 13.10 -9.41
CA ASN A 16 5.91 14.27 -9.86
C ASN A 16 4.48 14.26 -9.31
N GLU A 17 3.71 15.31 -9.59
CA GLU A 17 2.34 15.42 -9.13
C GLU A 17 1.42 14.34 -9.70
N SER A 18 1.66 13.91 -10.92
CA SER A 18 0.90 12.83 -11.55
C SER A 18 1.05 11.52 -10.77
N ARG A 19 2.28 11.20 -10.37
CA ARG A 19 2.56 10.00 -9.58
C ARG A 19 1.95 10.12 -8.17
N THR A 20 2.09 11.26 -7.55
CA THR A 20 1.49 11.55 -6.24
C THR A 20 -0.04 11.43 -6.28
N ALA A 21 -0.66 11.99 -7.30
CA ALA A 21 -2.11 11.89 -7.50
C ALA A 21 -2.56 10.45 -7.72
N PHE A 22 -1.76 9.66 -8.45
CA PHE A 22 -2.04 8.25 -8.66
C PHE A 22 -1.98 7.46 -7.34
N ILE A 23 -0.96 7.70 -6.52
CA ILE A 23 -0.84 7.06 -5.20
C ILE A 23 -2.08 7.35 -4.34
N ARG A 24 -2.49 8.61 -4.27
CA ARG A 24 -3.68 9.01 -3.52
C ARG A 24 -4.94 8.34 -4.04
N LYS A 25 -5.09 8.28 -5.37
CA LYS A 25 -6.22 7.61 -6.01
C LYS A 25 -6.25 6.12 -5.66
N ALA A 26 -5.11 5.45 -5.73
CA ALA A 26 -5.00 4.03 -5.39
C ALA A 26 -5.41 3.78 -3.93
N ILE A 27 -4.94 4.61 -3.01
CA ILE A 27 -5.29 4.49 -1.60
C ILE A 27 -6.79 4.71 -1.39
N ARG A 28 -7.37 5.76 -1.98
CA ARG A 28 -8.80 6.04 -1.84
C ARG A 28 -9.65 4.90 -2.40
N THR A 29 -9.25 4.37 -3.55
CA THR A 29 -9.96 3.25 -4.18
C THR A 29 -9.91 2.01 -3.30
N ALA A 30 -8.74 1.71 -2.74
CA ALA A 30 -8.58 0.57 -1.84
C ALA A 30 -9.42 0.72 -0.57
N LEU A 31 -9.40 1.90 0.05
CA LEU A 31 -10.19 2.16 1.25
C LEU A 31 -11.70 2.05 0.98
N ALA A 32 -12.16 2.60 -0.14
CA ALA A 32 -13.57 2.50 -0.53
C ALA A 32 -13.98 1.04 -0.77
N ALA A 33 -13.15 0.27 -1.44
CA ALA A 33 -13.40 -1.14 -1.72
C ALA A 33 -13.49 -1.97 -0.43
N GLN A 34 -12.81 -1.54 0.64
CA GLN A 34 -12.86 -2.22 1.94
C GLN A 34 -13.94 -1.67 2.86
N GLY A 35 -14.80 -0.80 2.38
CA GLY A 35 -15.92 -0.29 3.15
C GLY A 35 -15.58 0.82 4.15
N VAL A 36 -14.44 1.47 3.99
CA VAL A 36 -14.05 2.59 4.84
C VAL A 36 -14.82 3.84 4.39
N ASP A 37 -15.80 4.27 5.18
CA ASP A 37 -16.69 5.39 4.86
C ASP A 37 -16.48 6.60 5.77
N PHE A 38 -15.43 6.61 6.55
CA PHE A 38 -15.08 7.69 7.47
C PHE A 38 -13.70 8.26 7.09
N PRO A 39 -13.40 9.53 7.46
CA PRO A 39 -12.14 10.15 7.03
C PRO A 39 -10.95 9.54 7.77
N CYS A 40 -9.93 9.17 7.01
CA CYS A 40 -8.73 8.53 7.51
C CYS A 40 -7.48 9.29 7.11
N GLU A 41 -6.40 9.06 7.86
CA GLU A 41 -5.07 9.55 7.50
C GLU A 41 -4.18 8.36 7.15
N VAL A 42 -3.50 8.45 6.02
CA VAL A 42 -2.46 7.50 5.60
C VAL A 42 -1.26 8.32 5.15
N ASP A 43 -0.15 8.18 5.83
CA ASP A 43 1.09 8.89 5.51
C ASP A 43 1.95 8.03 4.58
N VAL A 44 2.42 8.62 3.48
CA VAL A 44 3.20 7.92 2.46
C VAL A 44 4.56 8.58 2.30
N LEU A 45 5.62 7.79 2.41
CA LEU A 45 6.98 8.20 2.08
C LEU A 45 7.42 7.44 0.83
N VAL A 46 7.77 8.17 -0.22
CA VAL A 46 8.34 7.59 -1.44
C VAL A 46 9.84 7.86 -1.41
N THR A 47 10.64 6.81 -1.43
CA THR A 47 12.08 6.92 -1.26
C THR A 47 12.82 5.91 -2.13
N GLY A 48 14.11 5.67 -1.85
CA GLY A 48 14.95 4.73 -2.57
C GLY A 48 15.41 3.58 -1.68
N ASP A 49 16.20 2.67 -2.26
CA ASP A 49 16.64 1.45 -1.60
C ASP A 49 17.50 1.68 -0.37
N GLU A 50 18.37 2.70 -0.41
CA GLU A 50 19.25 3.00 0.71
C GLU A 50 18.47 3.35 1.97
N GLU A 51 17.50 4.24 1.85
CA GLU A 51 16.64 4.64 2.96
C GLU A 51 15.72 3.50 3.40
N MET A 52 15.20 2.71 2.46
CA MET A 52 14.38 1.54 2.78
C MET A 52 15.18 0.50 3.56
N ARG A 53 16.44 0.30 3.20
CA ARG A 53 17.32 -0.61 3.95
C ARG A 53 17.52 -0.13 5.37
N ARG A 54 17.76 1.19 5.54
CA ARG A 54 17.91 1.80 6.86
C ARG A 54 16.65 1.63 7.71
N LEU A 55 15.48 1.94 7.13
CA LEU A 55 14.20 1.83 7.81
C LEU A 55 13.87 0.37 8.18
N ASN A 56 14.14 -0.55 7.27
CA ASN A 56 13.90 -1.97 7.51
C ASN A 56 14.79 -2.51 8.63
N ARG A 57 16.05 -2.08 8.66
CA ARG A 57 17.00 -2.46 9.71
C ARG A 57 16.56 -1.91 11.07
N GLU A 58 16.16 -0.65 11.13
CA GLU A 58 15.74 -0.01 12.39
C GLU A 58 14.41 -0.54 12.91
N ALA A 59 13.44 -0.74 12.03
CA ALA A 59 12.09 -1.11 12.42
C ALA A 59 11.88 -2.63 12.56
N ARG A 60 12.57 -3.43 11.76
CA ARG A 60 12.36 -4.88 11.68
C ARG A 60 13.62 -5.70 11.94
N GLN A 61 14.75 -5.06 12.17
CA GLN A 61 16.06 -5.69 12.34
C GLN A 61 16.47 -6.54 11.14
N VAL A 62 16.03 -6.13 9.94
CA VAL A 62 16.39 -6.79 8.67
C VAL A 62 17.22 -5.82 7.86
N ASP A 63 18.50 -6.16 7.64
CA ASP A 63 19.45 -5.29 6.95
C ASP A 63 19.44 -5.56 5.45
N ARG A 64 18.34 -5.17 4.80
CA ARG A 64 18.20 -5.23 3.34
C ARG A 64 17.09 -4.28 2.90
N ALA A 65 17.17 -3.84 1.64
CA ALA A 65 16.11 -3.05 1.03
C ALA A 65 14.91 -3.96 0.70
N THR A 66 13.73 -3.34 0.66
CA THR A 66 12.50 -4.00 0.26
C THR A 66 11.67 -3.04 -0.58
N ASP A 67 10.59 -3.52 -1.18
CA ASP A 67 9.73 -2.71 -2.05
C ASP A 67 8.82 -1.77 -1.27
N VAL A 68 8.14 -2.27 -0.25
CA VAL A 68 7.21 -1.49 0.56
C VAL A 68 7.29 -1.93 2.01
N LEU A 69 7.16 -0.96 2.92
CA LEU A 69 7.01 -1.20 4.34
C LEU A 69 5.68 -0.59 4.78
N SER A 70 4.93 -1.33 5.57
CA SER A 70 3.64 -0.90 6.11
C SER A 70 3.70 -0.91 7.63
N PHE A 71 3.28 0.19 8.26
CA PHE A 71 3.26 0.33 9.72
C PHE A 71 1.84 0.63 10.16
N PRO A 72 1.02 -0.42 10.43
CA PRO A 72 -0.37 -0.22 10.88
C PRO A 72 -0.43 0.47 12.24
N ALA A 73 -1.37 1.40 12.38
CA ALA A 73 -1.62 2.05 13.67
C ALA A 73 -2.56 1.20 14.56
N PHE A 74 -3.30 0.28 13.97
CA PHE A 74 -4.23 -0.59 14.68
C PHE A 74 -3.86 -2.05 14.47
N ASP A 75 -4.14 -2.89 15.45
CA ASP A 75 -4.00 -4.34 15.35
C ASP A 75 -5.35 -4.93 14.94
N LEU A 76 -5.62 -4.92 13.65
CA LEU A 76 -6.88 -5.38 13.08
C LEU A 76 -6.76 -6.79 12.52
N ARG A 77 -7.89 -7.50 12.50
CA ARG A 77 -8.04 -8.74 11.75
C ARG A 77 -8.69 -8.44 10.41
N PRO A 78 -8.51 -9.31 9.39
CA PRO A 78 -9.18 -9.09 8.10
C PRO A 78 -10.68 -8.96 8.28
N GLY A 79 -11.25 -7.89 7.71
CA GLY A 79 -12.66 -7.58 7.83
C GLY A 79 -13.01 -6.67 8.99
N GLU A 80 -12.12 -6.49 9.96
CA GLU A 80 -12.32 -5.52 11.03
C GLU A 80 -11.89 -4.13 10.53
N LEU A 81 -12.62 -3.11 10.97
CA LEU A 81 -12.29 -1.72 10.67
C LEU A 81 -12.30 -0.91 11.96
N PRO A 82 -11.43 0.10 12.09
CA PRO A 82 -11.64 1.08 13.16
C PRO A 82 -12.94 1.84 12.89
N GLY A 83 -13.40 2.59 13.85
CA GLY A 83 -14.63 3.36 13.71
C GLY A 83 -14.38 4.86 13.85
N PRO A 84 -15.42 5.69 13.66
CA PRO A 84 -15.30 7.13 13.86
C PRO A 84 -14.85 7.52 15.26
N GLU A 85 -15.08 6.65 16.24
CA GLU A 85 -14.64 6.83 17.63
C GLU A 85 -13.11 6.80 17.77
N ASP A 86 -12.42 6.21 16.80
CA ASP A 86 -10.95 6.12 16.80
C ASP A 86 -10.31 7.35 16.19
N ALA A 87 -11.10 8.33 15.76
CA ALA A 87 -10.58 9.55 15.15
C ALA A 87 -9.80 10.39 16.17
N ASP A 88 -8.71 10.97 15.70
CA ASP A 88 -7.96 11.95 16.49
C ASP A 88 -8.85 13.17 16.74
N PRO A 89 -9.09 13.57 18.02
CA PRO A 89 -9.98 14.69 18.31
C PRO A 89 -9.45 16.02 17.75
N GLY A 90 -8.15 16.15 17.52
CA GLY A 90 -7.58 17.37 16.96
C GLY A 90 -7.77 17.51 15.45
N THR A 91 -7.83 16.40 14.72
CA THR A 91 -7.93 16.39 13.25
C THR A 91 -9.25 15.85 12.73
N GLY A 92 -9.95 15.05 13.51
CA GLY A 92 -11.14 14.34 13.06
C GLY A 92 -10.85 13.16 12.13
N LEU A 93 -9.58 12.79 12.00
CA LEU A 93 -9.13 11.72 11.10
C LEU A 93 -8.78 10.47 11.90
N VAL A 94 -9.11 9.30 11.34
CA VAL A 94 -8.67 8.02 11.91
C VAL A 94 -7.31 7.69 11.33
N PRO A 95 -6.24 7.67 12.15
CA PRO A 95 -4.90 7.36 11.63
C PRO A 95 -4.77 5.87 11.36
N LEU A 96 -4.62 5.49 10.10
CA LEU A 96 -4.49 4.08 9.72
C LEU A 96 -3.04 3.60 9.77
N GLY A 97 -2.09 4.50 9.57
CA GLY A 97 -0.68 4.16 9.64
C GLY A 97 0.14 4.79 8.54
N ASP A 98 1.34 4.26 8.37
CA ASP A 98 2.32 4.76 7.42
C ASP A 98 2.70 3.69 6.40
N MET A 99 3.03 4.13 5.19
CA MET A 99 3.65 3.25 4.19
C MET A 99 4.87 3.93 3.60
N MET A 100 5.89 3.14 3.30
CA MET A 100 7.12 3.59 2.67
C MET A 100 7.37 2.74 1.44
N ILE A 101 7.68 3.39 0.31
CA ILE A 101 7.80 2.73 -0.99
C ILE A 101 9.15 3.07 -1.60
N SER A 102 9.89 2.04 -2.06
CA SER A 102 11.12 2.26 -2.83
C SER A 102 10.79 2.35 -4.32
N MET A 103 11.04 3.50 -4.92
CA MET A 103 10.85 3.68 -6.37
C MET A 103 11.86 2.89 -7.18
N GLU A 104 13.05 2.63 -6.64
CA GLU A 104 14.03 1.78 -7.29
C GLU A 104 13.53 0.34 -7.41
N HIS A 105 12.92 -0.18 -6.34
CA HIS A 105 12.28 -1.51 -6.37
C HIS A 105 11.07 -1.54 -7.30
N VAL A 106 10.27 -0.48 -7.32
CA VAL A 106 9.14 -0.37 -8.25
C VAL A 106 9.62 -0.54 -9.69
N ALA A 107 10.65 0.22 -10.08
CA ALA A 107 11.18 0.16 -11.44
C ALA A 107 11.78 -1.20 -11.76
N ALA A 108 12.56 -1.77 -10.85
CA ALA A 108 13.21 -3.07 -11.03
C ALA A 108 12.18 -4.20 -11.14
N GLN A 109 11.20 -4.22 -10.25
CA GLN A 109 10.16 -5.26 -10.25
C GLN A 109 9.22 -5.15 -11.46
N ALA A 110 8.88 -3.93 -11.87
CA ALA A 110 8.08 -3.72 -13.08
C ALA A 110 8.78 -4.34 -14.29
N LYS A 111 10.08 -4.10 -14.42
CA LYS A 111 10.88 -4.67 -15.50
C LYS A 111 10.96 -6.20 -15.39
N GLU A 112 11.21 -6.70 -14.20
CA GLU A 112 11.31 -8.15 -13.94
C GLU A 112 10.00 -8.89 -14.28
N TYR A 113 8.87 -8.31 -13.89
CA TYR A 113 7.56 -8.93 -14.10
C TYR A 113 6.90 -8.57 -15.42
N GLY A 114 7.56 -7.74 -16.24
CA GLY A 114 7.07 -7.40 -17.58
C GLY A 114 5.83 -6.52 -17.62
N HIS A 115 5.67 -5.63 -16.64
CA HIS A 115 4.56 -4.68 -16.66
C HIS A 115 5.04 -3.24 -16.36
N SER A 116 4.11 -2.27 -16.42
CA SER A 116 4.45 -0.87 -16.25
C SER A 116 4.82 -0.55 -14.80
N SER A 117 5.61 0.51 -14.60
CA SER A 117 5.90 1.04 -13.26
C SER A 117 4.62 1.50 -12.56
N ARG A 118 3.67 2.04 -13.31
CA ARG A 118 2.36 2.45 -12.78
C ARG A 118 1.62 1.26 -12.17
N ARG A 119 1.59 0.14 -12.87
CA ARG A 119 0.96 -1.09 -12.39
C ARG A 119 1.66 -1.61 -11.12
N GLU A 120 2.98 -1.65 -11.13
CA GLU A 120 3.76 -2.11 -9.98
C GLU A 120 3.53 -1.22 -8.76
N LEU A 121 3.57 0.09 -8.98
CA LEU A 121 3.30 1.05 -7.91
C LEU A 121 1.88 0.89 -7.36
N GLY A 122 0.89 0.76 -8.25
CA GLY A 122 -0.50 0.52 -7.86
C GLY A 122 -0.66 -0.75 -7.03
N TYR A 123 -0.02 -1.83 -7.44
CA TYR A 123 -0.04 -3.08 -6.69
C TYR A 123 0.53 -2.90 -5.28
N LEU A 124 1.70 -2.28 -5.16
CA LEU A 124 2.35 -2.09 -3.87
C LEU A 124 1.54 -1.20 -2.93
N VAL A 125 0.95 -0.14 -3.47
CA VAL A 125 0.11 0.77 -2.68
C VAL A 125 -1.13 0.03 -2.16
N VAL A 126 -1.83 -0.69 -3.03
CA VAL A 126 -3.02 -1.47 -2.66
C VAL A 126 -2.66 -2.54 -1.62
N HIS A 127 -1.57 -3.25 -1.86
CA HIS A 127 -1.06 -4.28 -0.95
C HIS A 127 -0.79 -3.68 0.44
N SER A 128 -0.15 -2.52 0.50
CA SER A 128 0.14 -1.82 1.74
C SER A 128 -1.14 -1.38 2.47
N VAL A 129 -2.12 -0.85 1.75
CA VAL A 129 -3.41 -0.47 2.36
C VAL A 129 -4.08 -1.67 3.02
N LEU A 130 -4.07 -2.82 2.35
CA LEU A 130 -4.65 -4.04 2.92
C LEU A 130 -3.91 -4.46 4.19
N HIS A 131 -2.59 -4.33 4.22
CA HIS A 131 -1.82 -4.58 5.44
C HIS A 131 -2.21 -3.63 6.56
N LEU A 132 -2.40 -2.35 6.27
CA LEU A 132 -2.85 -1.37 7.26
C LEU A 132 -4.23 -1.74 7.83
N LEU A 133 -5.04 -2.44 7.05
CA LEU A 133 -6.38 -2.89 7.45
C LEU A 133 -6.40 -4.31 8.01
N GLY A 134 -5.24 -4.87 8.33
CA GLY A 134 -5.15 -6.14 9.05
C GLY A 134 -4.95 -7.38 8.20
N TYR A 135 -4.89 -7.26 6.87
CA TYR A 135 -4.59 -8.41 6.02
C TYR A 135 -3.10 -8.72 6.11
N ASP A 136 -2.79 -10.00 6.26
CA ASP A 136 -1.42 -10.47 6.36
C ASP A 136 -1.27 -11.73 5.53
N HIS A 137 -0.09 -11.88 4.89
CA HIS A 137 0.22 -13.05 4.07
C HIS A 137 1.24 -13.98 4.75
N VAL A 138 1.48 -13.80 6.05
CA VAL A 138 2.37 -14.67 6.82
C VAL A 138 1.82 -16.09 6.85
N ASP A 139 0.49 -16.21 6.82
CA ASP A 139 -0.18 -17.49 6.77
C ASP A 139 -0.40 -17.88 5.30
N GLU A 140 0.17 -19.00 4.88
CA GLU A 140 -0.05 -19.54 3.55
C GLU A 140 -1.38 -20.27 3.52
N GLY A 141 -2.29 -19.87 2.65
CA GLY A 141 -3.58 -20.52 2.52
C GLY A 141 -4.72 -19.56 2.28
N ALA A 142 -5.80 -19.71 3.04
CA ALA A 142 -7.05 -18.95 2.82
C ALA A 142 -6.86 -17.44 2.91
N MET A 143 -6.07 -16.95 3.87
CA MET A 143 -5.83 -15.51 4.03
C MET A 143 -5.04 -14.92 2.88
N LYS A 144 -4.03 -15.65 2.40
CA LYS A 144 -3.23 -15.21 1.25
C LYS A 144 -4.09 -15.14 -0.01
N ALA A 145 -4.95 -16.14 -0.23
CA ALA A 145 -5.87 -16.16 -1.37
C ALA A 145 -6.90 -15.03 -1.27
N GLN A 146 -7.43 -14.77 -0.08
CA GLN A 146 -8.37 -13.69 0.18
C GLN A 146 -7.74 -12.32 -0.11
N MET A 147 -6.53 -12.11 0.37
CA MET A 147 -5.79 -10.87 0.13
C MET A 147 -5.53 -10.65 -1.35
N ARG A 148 -5.10 -11.69 -2.06
CA ARG A 148 -4.86 -11.63 -3.50
C ARG A 148 -6.14 -11.30 -4.27
N GLY A 149 -7.26 -11.90 -3.91
CA GLY A 149 -8.57 -11.60 -4.52
C GLY A 149 -8.95 -10.13 -4.34
N ARG A 150 -8.75 -9.58 -3.16
CA ARG A 150 -9.01 -8.17 -2.88
C ARG A 150 -8.09 -7.25 -3.71
N GLU A 151 -6.80 -7.58 -3.77
CA GLU A 151 -5.85 -6.83 -4.58
C GLU A 151 -6.26 -6.78 -6.05
N GLU A 152 -6.63 -7.92 -6.62
CA GLU A 152 -7.04 -8.01 -8.02
C GLU A 152 -8.30 -7.18 -8.30
N ASP A 153 -9.28 -7.23 -7.41
CA ASP A 153 -10.52 -6.45 -7.56
C ASP A 153 -10.24 -4.95 -7.55
N ILE A 154 -9.37 -4.50 -6.64
CA ILE A 154 -9.03 -3.08 -6.53
C ILE A 154 -8.21 -2.63 -7.74
N LEU A 155 -7.27 -3.45 -8.19
CA LEU A 155 -6.47 -3.15 -9.38
C LEU A 155 -7.36 -3.06 -10.62
N ALA A 156 -8.38 -3.90 -10.73
CA ALA A 156 -9.35 -3.82 -11.82
C ALA A 156 -10.09 -2.49 -11.80
N GLU A 157 -10.51 -2.00 -10.63
CA GLU A 157 -11.14 -0.69 -10.49
C GLU A 157 -10.22 0.46 -10.89
N LEU A 158 -8.89 0.29 -10.70
CA LEU A 158 -7.90 1.27 -11.10
C LEU A 158 -7.52 1.18 -12.58
N GLY A 159 -8.11 0.23 -13.33
CA GLY A 159 -7.76 0.01 -14.72
C GLY A 159 -6.40 -0.69 -14.90
N LEU A 160 -5.92 -1.39 -13.88
CA LEU A 160 -4.63 -2.05 -13.86
C LEU A 160 -4.76 -3.57 -13.85
N SER A 161 -5.91 -4.10 -14.25
CA SER A 161 -6.13 -5.54 -14.31
C SER A 161 -5.24 -6.19 -15.36
N GLY A 162 -4.79 -7.40 -15.08
CA GLY A 162 -3.93 -8.16 -15.95
C GLY A 162 -3.08 -9.11 -15.12
N ARG A 163 -2.61 -10.18 -15.71
CA ARG A 163 -1.81 -11.17 -15.00
C ARG A 163 -0.39 -10.69 -14.81
N THR A 164 0.11 -10.82 -13.59
CA THR A 164 1.52 -10.58 -13.30
C THR A 164 2.21 -11.93 -13.16
N CYS A 165 3.21 -12.15 -13.98
CA CYS A 165 4.14 -13.25 -13.79
C CYS A 165 5.15 -12.85 -12.72
N GLY A 166 5.53 -13.78 -11.87
CA GLY A 166 6.68 -13.58 -10.99
C GLY A 166 6.38 -13.29 -9.52
N ARG A 167 5.13 -13.13 -9.12
CA ARG A 167 4.80 -12.94 -7.70
C ARG A 167 4.29 -14.22 -7.03
N GLY A 168 4.92 -15.34 -7.33
CA GLY A 168 4.51 -16.63 -6.77
C GLY A 168 3.14 -17.08 -7.25
N GLY A 169 2.71 -16.54 -8.37
CA GLY A 169 1.46 -16.90 -9.00
C GLY A 169 1.70 -17.50 -10.37
N ASP A 170 0.80 -18.34 -10.78
CA ASP A 170 0.86 -18.94 -12.11
C ASP A 170 0.64 -17.90 -13.19
N CYS A 171 1.53 -17.88 -14.16
CA CYS A 171 1.36 -17.13 -15.41
C CYS A 171 0.49 -17.93 -16.38
N SER A 172 -0.66 -18.34 -15.97
CA SER A 172 -1.52 -19.10 -16.87
C SER A 172 -2.57 -18.20 -17.52
#